data_5fd72fde5b999d36af953bbc1b878936
#
_entry.id   5fd72fde5b999d36af953bbc1b878936
#
_cell.length_a   1.000
_cell.length_b   1.000
_cell.length_c   1.000
_cell.angle_alpha   90.00
_cell.angle_beta   90.00
_cell.angle_gamma   90.00
#
_symmetry.space_group_name_H-M   'P 1'
#
loop_
_entity.id
_entity.type
_entity.pdbx_description
1 polymer ?
#
loop_
_entity_poly.entity_id
_entity_poly.type
_entity_poly.pdbx_seq_one_letter_code
_entity_poly.pdbx_strand_id
1 'polypeptide(L)'
;LVGNALQPNGISAAFIFGPSQIIELLLPPPGLTSTAVRSCSGSADILVGSAFGAPGIFSLPMIWTRDLGTRTVALPMGPITEGSVNAVSDDGSVAVGYGGGQFFAPALMRWSNLLHPEGAPPGLLITLPGGISPSEGRGISADGLRFAGPAATIIGPQGYIMRPEGVLTIGDLPGGSFNSVGQAISRDGQFVVGSSRSSLGTEAVMWSQQTGIVALGDLPGGATSALANACSLGGQVIVGTGTTAAGNEAFVWSAVSGMRRLADVLAEQNATGLPDWFRLRSATAVSADGLTIAGTGVSAQTGAQLAYRAVLERLPDPPPPPPCSLGDIVGGDGNPPQDGQLDGNDFVAFLNAFGGGALLADLVGGDGNPPADGSVDGNDFTAFLNAFGAGC
;
A
#
# COMPACT_ATOMS: atom_id res chain seq x y z
N LEU A 1 -14.98 -3.72 -7.20
CA LEU A 1 -14.50 -2.98 -6.03
C LEU A 1 -15.47 -3.19 -4.88
N VAL A 2 -14.96 -3.41 -3.70
CA VAL A 2 -15.77 -3.46 -2.47
C VAL A 2 -15.26 -2.40 -1.49
N GLY A 3 -16.14 -1.89 -0.64
CA GLY A 3 -15.78 -0.85 0.30
C GLY A 3 -16.87 -0.55 1.31
N ASN A 4 -16.63 0.48 2.11
CA ASN A 4 -17.56 0.94 3.14
C ASN A 4 -17.92 2.41 2.89
N ALA A 5 -19.16 2.76 3.06
CA ALA A 5 -19.67 4.11 2.94
C ALA A 5 -20.44 4.52 4.20
N LEU A 6 -20.26 5.76 4.62
CA LEU A 6 -21.06 6.35 5.67
C LEU A 6 -22.35 6.93 5.04
N GLN A 7 -23.49 6.46 5.50
CA GLN A 7 -24.79 6.98 5.07
C GLN A 7 -25.09 8.33 5.74
N PRO A 8 -26.03 9.11 5.22
CA PRO A 8 -26.41 10.39 5.82
C PRO A 8 -26.91 10.32 7.27
N ASN A 9 -27.41 9.15 7.68
CA ASN A 9 -27.84 8.85 9.06
C ASN A 9 -26.68 8.45 9.99
N GLY A 10 -25.41 8.50 9.52
CA GLY A 10 -24.23 8.11 10.30
C GLY A 10 -23.97 6.61 10.38
N ILE A 11 -24.76 5.78 9.71
CA ILE A 11 -24.61 4.32 9.70
C ILE A 11 -23.62 3.91 8.59
N SER A 12 -22.64 3.07 8.92
CA SER A 12 -21.75 2.47 7.93
C SER A 12 -22.46 1.34 7.18
N ALA A 13 -22.37 1.37 5.86
CA ALA A 13 -22.84 0.29 5.01
C ALA A 13 -21.71 -0.18 4.08
N ALA A 14 -21.54 -1.48 3.98
CA ALA A 14 -20.68 -2.08 2.99
C ALA A 14 -21.34 -2.02 1.61
N PHE A 15 -20.54 -1.92 0.55
CA PHE A 15 -21.04 -1.86 -0.81
C PHE A 15 -20.16 -2.65 -1.78
N ILE A 16 -20.78 -3.06 -2.89
CA ILE A 16 -20.12 -3.60 -4.07
C ILE A 16 -20.31 -2.60 -5.21
N PHE A 17 -19.22 -2.26 -5.88
CA PHE A 17 -19.21 -1.49 -7.10
C PHE A 17 -18.80 -2.41 -8.26
N GLY A 18 -19.77 -2.81 -9.05
CA GLY A 18 -19.60 -3.75 -10.15
C GLY A 18 -19.16 -3.10 -11.47
N PRO A 19 -18.93 -3.91 -12.53
CA PRO A 19 -18.54 -3.40 -13.86
C PRO A 19 -19.59 -2.49 -14.50
N SER A 20 -20.88 -2.70 -14.17
CA SER A 20 -21.99 -1.87 -14.64
C SER A 20 -22.10 -0.51 -13.97
N GLN A 21 -21.14 -0.15 -13.13
CA GLN A 21 -21.13 1.09 -12.33
C GLN A 21 -22.30 1.24 -11.34
N ILE A 22 -22.98 0.15 -11.05
CA ILE A 22 -24.05 0.11 -10.04
C ILE A 22 -23.42 -0.15 -8.66
N ILE A 23 -23.85 0.63 -7.66
CA ILE A 23 -23.50 0.43 -6.27
C ILE A 23 -24.60 -0.44 -5.63
N GLU A 24 -24.22 -1.63 -5.17
CA GLU A 24 -25.07 -2.52 -4.38
C GLU A 24 -24.69 -2.37 -2.89
N LEU A 25 -25.64 -1.94 -2.07
CA LEU A 25 -25.45 -1.86 -0.62
C LEU A 25 -25.72 -3.22 0.02
N LEU A 26 -24.83 -3.65 0.89
CA LEU A 26 -24.98 -4.89 1.65
C LEU A 26 -25.83 -4.63 2.89
N LEU A 27 -27.03 -5.16 2.91
CA LEU A 27 -27.91 -5.06 4.07
C LEU A 27 -27.33 -5.81 5.26
N PRO A 28 -27.41 -5.26 6.48
CA PRO A 28 -26.96 -5.96 7.68
C PRO A 28 -27.81 -7.20 7.97
N PRO A 29 -27.26 -8.20 8.66
CA PRO A 29 -28.04 -9.33 9.15
C PRO A 29 -29.19 -8.87 10.07
N PRO A 30 -30.26 -9.70 10.23
CA PRO A 30 -31.35 -9.37 11.13
C PRO A 30 -30.89 -9.04 12.56
N GLY A 31 -31.40 -7.93 13.11
CA GLY A 31 -31.03 -7.44 14.44
C GLY A 31 -29.76 -6.60 14.53
N LEU A 32 -29.04 -6.42 13.42
CA LEU A 32 -27.88 -5.55 13.30
C LEU A 32 -28.21 -4.33 12.45
N THR A 33 -27.44 -3.27 12.59
CA THR A 33 -27.74 -1.96 11.96
C THR A 33 -26.74 -1.54 10.90
N SER A 34 -25.52 -2.09 10.92
CA SER A 34 -24.48 -1.69 9.99
C SER A 34 -23.53 -2.84 9.62
N THR A 35 -22.84 -2.66 8.52
CA THR A 35 -21.84 -3.61 8.00
C THR A 35 -20.56 -2.90 7.61
N ALA A 36 -19.44 -3.60 7.73
CA ALA A 36 -18.15 -3.17 7.21
C ALA A 36 -17.44 -4.34 6.56
N VAL A 37 -17.15 -4.24 5.26
CA VAL A 37 -16.33 -5.20 4.51
C VAL A 37 -14.86 -4.94 4.75
N ARG A 38 -14.11 -6.02 4.92
CA ARG A 38 -12.65 -6.02 5.09
C ARG A 38 -11.93 -6.65 3.91
N SER A 39 -12.47 -7.72 3.34
CA SER A 39 -11.84 -8.49 2.28
C SER A 39 -12.88 -9.19 1.41
N CYS A 40 -12.44 -9.69 0.26
CA CYS A 40 -13.24 -10.53 -0.64
C CYS A 40 -12.43 -11.72 -1.16
N SER A 41 -13.13 -12.78 -1.59
CA SER A 41 -12.54 -13.88 -2.36
C SER A 41 -12.01 -13.42 -3.71
N GLY A 42 -11.24 -14.28 -4.40
CA GLY A 42 -10.67 -13.96 -5.71
C GLY A 42 -11.69 -13.58 -6.78
N SER A 43 -12.85 -14.24 -6.78
CA SER A 43 -14.00 -13.93 -7.66
C SER A 43 -14.86 -12.75 -7.18
N ALA A 44 -14.66 -12.28 -5.95
CA ALA A 44 -15.50 -11.32 -5.25
C ALA A 44 -16.96 -11.79 -5.04
N ASP A 45 -17.21 -13.08 -5.10
CA ASP A 45 -18.53 -13.68 -4.79
C ASP A 45 -18.76 -13.87 -3.30
N ILE A 46 -17.68 -13.76 -2.52
CA ILE A 46 -17.70 -13.86 -1.06
C ILE A 46 -17.03 -12.61 -0.49
N LEU A 47 -17.74 -11.92 0.39
CA LEU A 47 -17.22 -10.78 1.13
C LEU A 47 -17.21 -11.11 2.62
N VAL A 48 -16.19 -10.64 3.32
CA VAL A 48 -16.06 -10.86 4.76
C VAL A 48 -15.78 -9.56 5.49
N GLY A 49 -16.13 -9.53 6.78
CA GLY A 49 -15.94 -8.34 7.59
C GLY A 49 -16.61 -8.43 8.95
N SER A 50 -17.26 -7.33 9.33
CA SER A 50 -17.97 -7.18 10.59
C SER A 50 -19.37 -6.63 10.38
N ALA A 51 -20.31 -7.03 11.22
CA ALA A 51 -21.62 -6.42 11.35
C ALA A 51 -21.79 -5.88 12.77
N PHE A 52 -22.47 -4.76 12.91
CA PHE A 52 -22.61 -4.03 14.16
C PHE A 52 -24.08 -3.86 14.52
N GLY A 53 -24.39 -3.91 15.80
CA GLY A 53 -25.73 -3.66 16.34
C GLY A 53 -25.92 -2.20 16.78
N ALA A 54 -26.98 -1.98 17.58
CA ALA A 54 -27.21 -0.73 18.28
C ALA A 54 -26.05 -0.42 19.27
N PRO A 55 -25.91 0.83 19.74
CA PRO A 55 -24.85 1.20 20.70
C PRO A 55 -24.77 0.22 21.87
N GLY A 56 -23.58 -0.34 22.10
CA GLY A 56 -23.32 -1.34 23.14
C GLY A 56 -23.34 -2.80 22.67
N ILE A 57 -23.66 -3.10 21.42
CA ILE A 57 -23.46 -4.41 20.81
C ILE A 57 -22.12 -4.40 20.09
N PHE A 58 -21.26 -5.33 20.46
CA PHE A 58 -19.95 -5.55 19.89
C PHE A 58 -20.03 -5.96 18.41
N SER A 59 -18.93 -5.83 17.67
CA SER A 59 -18.85 -6.29 16.29
C SER A 59 -18.97 -7.81 16.22
N LEU A 60 -19.78 -8.30 15.29
CA LEU A 60 -19.88 -9.73 14.99
C LEU A 60 -19.21 -10.02 13.65
N PRO A 61 -18.47 -11.12 13.54
CA PRO A 61 -17.89 -11.53 12.27
C PRO A 61 -18.98 -11.81 11.27
N MET A 62 -18.81 -11.34 10.03
CA MET A 62 -19.80 -11.49 8.99
C MET A 62 -19.22 -12.06 7.70
N ILE A 63 -20.07 -12.71 6.96
CA ILE A 63 -19.88 -13.13 5.57
C ILE A 63 -21.09 -12.69 4.74
N TRP A 64 -20.83 -12.31 3.51
CA TRP A 64 -21.85 -12.11 2.49
C TRP A 64 -21.54 -12.98 1.28
N THR A 65 -22.59 -13.56 0.71
CA THR A 65 -22.55 -14.24 -0.59
C THR A 65 -23.75 -13.79 -1.41
N ARG A 66 -23.62 -13.87 -2.73
CA ARG A 66 -24.70 -13.42 -3.64
C ARG A 66 -26.01 -14.17 -3.41
N ASP A 67 -25.93 -15.47 -3.12
CA ASP A 67 -27.13 -16.33 -2.99
C ASP A 67 -27.79 -16.22 -1.62
N LEU A 68 -27.01 -15.99 -0.56
CA LEU A 68 -27.51 -16.05 0.83
C LEU A 68 -27.56 -14.68 1.51
N GLY A 69 -27.06 -13.63 0.85
CA GLY A 69 -26.95 -12.30 1.46
C GLY A 69 -25.97 -12.25 2.64
N THR A 70 -26.17 -11.26 3.50
CA THR A 70 -25.31 -11.04 4.67
C THR A 70 -25.75 -11.89 5.86
N ARG A 71 -24.80 -12.59 6.49
CA ARG A 71 -25.02 -13.39 7.70
C ARG A 71 -23.84 -13.27 8.67
N THR A 72 -24.08 -13.51 9.93
CA THR A 72 -23.01 -13.60 10.93
C THR A 72 -22.33 -14.96 10.86
N VAL A 73 -21.06 -15.00 11.22
CA VAL A 73 -20.27 -16.22 11.38
C VAL A 73 -20.18 -16.54 12.86
N ALA A 74 -20.31 -17.81 13.23
CA ALA A 74 -20.32 -18.21 14.62
C ALA A 74 -18.97 -17.94 15.33
N LEU A 75 -19.05 -17.43 16.54
CA LEU A 75 -17.95 -17.35 17.50
C LEU A 75 -17.94 -18.61 18.38
N PRO A 76 -16.77 -19.02 18.92
CA PRO A 76 -16.74 -20.13 19.87
C PRO A 76 -17.53 -19.79 21.14
N MET A 77 -18.08 -20.81 21.79
CA MET A 77 -18.75 -20.64 23.06
C MET A 77 -17.76 -20.18 24.14
N GLY A 78 -18.17 -19.25 24.98
CA GLY A 78 -17.33 -18.78 26.10
C GLY A 78 -17.20 -17.26 26.17
N PRO A 79 -16.05 -16.73 26.62
CA PRO A 79 -15.87 -15.31 26.87
C PRO A 79 -15.72 -14.46 25.60
N ILE A 80 -15.69 -15.08 24.42
CA ILE A 80 -15.57 -14.38 23.14
C ILE A 80 -16.96 -13.94 22.69
N THR A 81 -17.18 -12.63 22.69
CA THR A 81 -18.49 -12.03 22.40
C THR A 81 -18.47 -11.10 21.19
N GLU A 82 -17.29 -10.84 20.64
CA GLU A 82 -17.09 -9.98 19.49
C GLU A 82 -16.03 -10.52 18.55
N GLY A 83 -15.99 -10.06 17.32
CA GLY A 83 -14.97 -10.42 16.36
C GLY A 83 -15.18 -9.81 14.98
N SER A 84 -14.20 -10.06 14.13
CA SER A 84 -14.20 -9.67 12.72
C SER A 84 -13.54 -10.74 11.88
N VAL A 85 -14.07 -10.98 10.69
CA VAL A 85 -13.34 -11.67 9.63
C VAL A 85 -12.59 -10.61 8.81
N ASN A 86 -11.27 -10.68 8.80
CA ASN A 86 -10.45 -9.66 8.15
C ASN A 86 -9.97 -10.06 6.75
N ALA A 87 -9.79 -11.36 6.50
CA ALA A 87 -9.35 -11.85 5.21
C ALA A 87 -9.92 -13.25 4.91
N VAL A 88 -10.10 -13.55 3.63
CA VAL A 88 -10.67 -14.82 3.13
C VAL A 88 -9.85 -15.34 1.94
N SER A 89 -9.70 -16.68 1.85
CA SER A 89 -9.05 -17.37 0.73
C SER A 89 -9.81 -17.18 -0.58
N ASP A 90 -9.18 -17.48 -1.71
CA ASP A 90 -9.77 -17.27 -3.03
C ASP A 90 -11.04 -18.11 -3.27
N ASP A 91 -11.05 -19.31 -2.75
CA ASP A 91 -12.19 -20.23 -2.82
C ASP A 91 -13.24 -19.97 -1.74
N GLY A 92 -12.97 -19.05 -0.80
CA GLY A 92 -13.85 -18.73 0.32
C GLY A 92 -13.95 -19.81 1.39
N SER A 93 -13.12 -20.85 1.34
CA SER A 93 -13.18 -21.95 2.30
C SER A 93 -12.57 -21.64 3.66
N VAL A 94 -11.58 -20.76 3.70
CA VAL A 94 -10.84 -20.39 4.91
C VAL A 94 -10.85 -18.88 5.09
N ALA A 95 -11.05 -18.44 6.33
CA ALA A 95 -10.90 -17.04 6.69
C ALA A 95 -10.15 -16.87 7.99
N VAL A 96 -9.56 -15.69 8.18
CA VAL A 96 -8.86 -15.27 9.39
C VAL A 96 -9.32 -13.90 9.85
N GLY A 97 -9.13 -13.65 11.13
CA GLY A 97 -9.49 -12.39 11.75
C GLY A 97 -9.18 -12.40 13.24
N TYR A 98 -10.06 -11.83 14.03
CA TYR A 98 -9.93 -11.87 15.48
C TYR A 98 -11.25 -12.18 16.16
N GLY A 99 -11.15 -12.66 17.41
CA GLY A 99 -12.23 -12.72 18.37
C GLY A 99 -11.76 -12.19 19.72
N GLY A 100 -12.65 -11.52 20.41
CA GLY A 100 -12.38 -10.91 21.71
C GLY A 100 -13.65 -10.73 22.53
N GLY A 101 -13.57 -9.95 23.60
CA GLY A 101 -14.69 -9.61 24.46
C GLY A 101 -14.29 -8.65 25.56
N GLN A 102 -15.25 -8.22 26.36
CA GLN A 102 -15.03 -7.21 27.41
C GLN A 102 -13.87 -7.55 28.37
N PHE A 103 -13.64 -8.84 28.62
CA PHE A 103 -12.61 -9.33 29.53
C PHE A 103 -11.60 -10.27 28.85
N PHE A 104 -11.62 -10.31 27.51
CA PHE A 104 -10.76 -11.19 26.74
C PHE A 104 -10.07 -10.37 25.63
N ALA A 105 -8.74 -10.30 25.71
CA ALA A 105 -7.95 -9.59 24.69
C ALA A 105 -8.20 -10.18 23.29
N PRO A 106 -8.17 -9.37 22.24
CA PRO A 106 -8.25 -9.86 20.87
C PRO A 106 -7.22 -10.95 20.60
N ALA A 107 -7.66 -12.04 20.00
CA ALA A 107 -6.82 -13.16 19.64
C ALA A 107 -7.13 -13.63 18.21
N LEU A 108 -6.12 -14.16 17.54
CA LEU A 108 -6.25 -14.69 16.19
C LEU A 108 -7.32 -15.78 16.14
N MET A 109 -8.23 -15.62 15.20
CA MET A 109 -9.23 -16.63 14.87
C MET A 109 -9.11 -17.08 13.42
N ARG A 110 -9.40 -18.37 13.21
CA ARG A 110 -9.50 -18.99 11.88
C ARG A 110 -10.83 -19.69 11.77
N TRP A 111 -11.53 -19.43 10.67
CA TRP A 111 -12.74 -20.13 10.28
C TRP A 111 -12.46 -21.00 9.07
N SER A 112 -13.11 -22.17 9.01
CA SER A 112 -13.10 -23.07 7.87
C SER A 112 -14.53 -23.42 7.49
N ASN A 113 -14.72 -23.89 6.26
CA ASN A 113 -16.05 -24.25 5.74
C ASN A 113 -17.08 -23.10 5.83
N LEU A 114 -16.66 -21.87 5.55
CA LEU A 114 -17.50 -20.67 5.62
C LEU A 114 -18.79 -20.78 4.80
N LEU A 115 -18.76 -21.54 3.73
CA LEU A 115 -19.88 -21.73 2.79
C LEU A 115 -20.80 -22.91 3.16
N HIS A 116 -20.57 -23.56 4.31
CA HIS A 116 -21.42 -24.69 4.72
C HIS A 116 -22.89 -24.26 4.79
N PRO A 117 -23.85 -25.07 4.23
CA PRO A 117 -25.26 -24.70 4.19
C PRO A 117 -25.89 -24.44 5.58
N GLU A 118 -25.46 -25.16 6.59
CA GLU A 118 -25.92 -25.00 7.97
C GLU A 118 -25.19 -23.88 8.74
N GLY A 119 -24.34 -23.11 8.04
CA GLY A 119 -23.49 -22.08 8.60
C GLY A 119 -22.05 -22.57 8.84
N ALA A 120 -21.11 -21.63 8.88
CA ALA A 120 -19.72 -21.93 9.22
C ALA A 120 -19.64 -22.44 10.67
N PRO A 121 -18.80 -23.44 10.95
CA PRO A 121 -18.53 -23.84 12.33
C PRO A 121 -17.91 -22.66 13.09
N PRO A 122 -17.98 -22.68 14.43
CA PRO A 122 -17.34 -21.66 15.25
C PRO A 122 -15.86 -21.51 14.89
N GLY A 123 -15.37 -20.28 14.84
CA GLY A 123 -13.96 -19.99 14.61
C GLY A 123 -13.10 -20.62 15.69
N LEU A 124 -11.90 -21.03 15.31
CA LEU A 124 -10.91 -21.59 16.21
C LEU A 124 -9.92 -20.51 16.63
N LEU A 125 -9.67 -20.39 17.94
CA LEU A 125 -8.55 -19.63 18.46
C LEU A 125 -7.24 -20.31 18.07
N ILE A 126 -6.32 -19.55 17.52
CA ILE A 126 -5.00 -20.04 17.14
C ILE A 126 -3.99 -19.55 18.17
N THR A 127 -3.32 -20.49 18.80
CA THR A 127 -2.15 -20.23 19.65
C THR A 127 -0.89 -20.56 18.86
N LEU A 128 0.10 -19.68 18.94
CA LEU A 128 1.37 -19.89 18.24
C LEU A 128 2.46 -20.32 19.23
N PRO A 129 3.39 -21.20 18.82
CA PRO A 129 4.51 -21.61 19.67
C PRO A 129 5.51 -20.48 19.88
N GLY A 130 6.43 -20.63 20.85
CA GLY A 130 7.55 -19.71 21.06
C GLY A 130 7.23 -18.40 21.76
N GLY A 131 6.10 -18.32 22.49
CA GLY A 131 5.71 -17.10 23.21
C GLY A 131 5.15 -16.00 22.28
N ILE A 132 4.73 -16.37 21.09
CA ILE A 132 4.08 -15.48 20.13
C ILE A 132 2.58 -15.48 20.43
N SER A 133 2.04 -14.32 20.73
CA SER A 133 0.60 -14.11 21.00
C SER A 133 -0.02 -13.28 19.87
N PRO A 134 -0.56 -13.91 18.82
CA PRO A 134 -1.18 -13.20 17.72
C PRO A 134 -2.49 -12.55 18.18
N SER A 135 -2.66 -11.29 17.86
CA SER A 135 -3.89 -10.55 18.19
C SER A 135 -4.96 -10.72 17.10
N GLU A 136 -4.57 -10.87 15.86
CA GLU A 136 -5.49 -11.03 14.72
C GLU A 136 -4.78 -11.59 13.48
N GLY A 137 -5.55 -12.14 12.53
CA GLY A 137 -5.12 -12.34 11.15
C GLY A 137 -5.59 -11.17 10.30
N ARG A 138 -4.70 -10.57 9.52
CA ARG A 138 -5.00 -9.43 8.63
C ARG A 138 -5.00 -9.79 7.17
N GLY A 139 -4.17 -10.73 6.76
CA GLY A 139 -4.09 -11.23 5.39
C GLY A 139 -4.02 -12.73 5.32
N ILE A 140 -4.46 -13.32 4.21
CA ILE A 140 -4.43 -14.75 3.93
C ILE A 140 -4.06 -14.98 2.46
N SER A 141 -3.30 -16.04 2.18
CA SER A 141 -2.98 -16.46 0.82
C SER A 141 -4.19 -17.02 0.07
N ALA A 142 -4.10 -17.10 -1.24
CA ALA A 142 -5.18 -17.61 -2.09
C ALA A 142 -5.63 -19.02 -1.70
N ASP A 143 -4.69 -19.89 -1.34
CA ASP A 143 -4.92 -21.28 -0.94
C ASP A 143 -5.40 -21.44 0.52
N GLY A 144 -5.49 -20.34 1.29
CA GLY A 144 -5.90 -20.39 2.70
C GLY A 144 -4.89 -21.02 3.66
N LEU A 145 -3.68 -21.36 3.20
CA LEU A 145 -2.68 -22.07 4.00
C LEU A 145 -1.72 -21.15 4.75
N ARG A 146 -1.53 -19.92 4.27
CA ARG A 146 -0.65 -18.93 4.87
C ARG A 146 -1.43 -17.68 5.25
N PHE A 147 -1.14 -17.15 6.42
CA PHE A 147 -1.76 -15.90 6.88
C PHE A 147 -0.82 -15.11 7.76
N ALA A 148 -1.01 -13.81 7.76
CA ALA A 148 -0.16 -12.85 8.45
C ALA A 148 -0.97 -11.86 9.28
N GLY A 149 -0.30 -11.25 10.25
CA GLY A 149 -0.89 -10.23 11.12
C GLY A 149 0.10 -9.74 12.17
N PRO A 150 -0.36 -8.92 13.13
CA PRO A 150 0.41 -8.50 14.27
C PRO A 150 0.38 -9.54 15.40
N ALA A 151 1.47 -9.62 16.14
CA ALA A 151 1.60 -10.43 17.35
C ALA A 151 2.39 -9.70 18.42
N ALA A 152 2.07 -9.96 19.69
CA ALA A 152 2.95 -9.61 20.80
C ALA A 152 4.00 -10.72 20.96
N THR A 153 5.25 -10.33 21.15
CA THR A 153 6.36 -11.23 21.47
C THR A 153 7.04 -10.77 22.75
N ILE A 154 7.93 -11.60 23.30
CA ILE A 154 8.68 -11.25 24.51
C ILE A 154 9.64 -10.07 24.33
N ILE A 155 9.97 -9.70 23.09
CA ILE A 155 10.87 -8.58 22.77
C ILE A 155 10.13 -7.34 22.24
N GLY A 156 8.83 -7.44 22.01
CA GLY A 156 8.00 -6.35 21.51
C GLY A 156 6.97 -6.79 20.48
N PRO A 157 6.11 -5.89 20.00
CA PRO A 157 5.19 -6.18 18.92
C PRO A 157 5.92 -6.51 17.61
N GLN A 158 5.56 -7.61 16.97
CA GLN A 158 6.12 -8.02 15.68
C GLN A 158 5.03 -8.55 14.74
N GLY A 159 5.22 -8.34 13.44
CA GLY A 159 4.47 -9.06 12.43
C GLY A 159 4.82 -10.54 12.43
N TYR A 160 3.86 -11.39 12.10
CA TYR A 160 4.06 -12.82 11.94
C TYR A 160 3.52 -13.31 10.60
N ILE A 161 4.04 -14.45 10.17
CA ILE A 161 3.47 -15.29 9.13
C ILE A 161 3.30 -16.71 9.67
N MET A 162 2.06 -17.22 9.58
CA MET A 162 1.74 -18.64 9.78
C MET A 162 1.84 -19.36 8.44
N ARG A 163 2.45 -20.52 8.44
CA ARG A 163 2.65 -21.39 7.27
C ARG A 163 2.42 -22.85 7.68
N PRO A 164 2.22 -23.79 6.73
CA PRO A 164 2.13 -25.21 7.05
C PRO A 164 3.34 -25.73 7.85
N GLU A 165 4.54 -25.18 7.59
CA GLU A 165 5.79 -25.58 8.25
C GLU A 165 5.95 -24.95 9.65
N GLY A 166 5.09 -24.04 10.05
CA GLY A 166 5.11 -23.35 11.34
C GLY A 166 5.05 -21.83 11.22
N VAL A 167 5.19 -21.16 12.36
CA VAL A 167 5.14 -19.70 12.44
C VAL A 167 6.54 -19.09 12.41
N LEU A 168 6.65 -17.96 11.75
CA LEU A 168 7.82 -17.06 11.83
C LEU A 168 7.35 -15.64 12.18
N THR A 169 8.19 -14.91 12.92
CA THR A 169 8.09 -13.46 12.96
C THR A 169 8.79 -12.85 11.74
N ILE A 170 8.29 -11.76 11.24
CA ILE A 170 8.93 -11.07 10.09
C ILE A 170 10.19 -10.31 10.50
N GLY A 171 10.48 -10.23 11.80
CA GLY A 171 11.60 -9.46 12.33
C GLY A 171 11.30 -7.98 12.41
N ASP A 172 12.37 -7.18 12.50
CA ASP A 172 12.31 -5.73 12.64
C ASP A 172 13.47 -5.06 11.89
N LEU A 173 13.29 -3.81 11.49
CA LEU A 173 14.37 -3.02 10.89
C LEU A 173 15.38 -2.60 11.96
N PRO A 174 16.68 -2.50 11.62
CA PRO A 174 17.70 -2.12 12.58
C PRO A 174 17.57 -0.66 13.04
N GLY A 175 18.01 -0.40 14.27
CA GLY A 175 18.15 0.95 14.82
C GLY A 175 16.90 1.58 15.42
N GLY A 176 15.74 0.91 15.34
CA GLY A 176 14.50 1.33 15.98
C GLY A 176 14.17 0.54 17.26
N SER A 177 12.98 0.78 17.82
CA SER A 177 12.40 -0.11 18.82
C SER A 177 11.83 -1.34 18.14
N PHE A 178 11.89 -2.51 18.79
CA PHE A 178 11.25 -3.74 18.29
C PHE A 178 9.74 -3.53 18.10
N ASN A 179 9.36 -3.16 16.89
CA ASN A 179 7.97 -2.88 16.56
C ASN A 179 7.77 -3.01 15.04
N SER A 180 7.29 -4.15 14.61
CA SER A 180 6.84 -4.36 13.24
C SER A 180 5.41 -4.89 13.20
N VAL A 181 4.76 -4.72 12.07
CA VAL A 181 3.37 -5.15 11.83
C VAL A 181 3.27 -5.80 10.45
N GLY A 182 2.75 -7.02 10.40
CA GLY A 182 2.28 -7.62 9.15
C GLY A 182 0.87 -7.12 8.85
N GLN A 183 0.70 -6.37 7.77
CA GLN A 183 -0.58 -5.76 7.38
C GLN A 183 -1.32 -6.59 6.33
N ALA A 184 -0.59 -7.13 5.37
CA ALA A 184 -1.14 -7.96 4.31
C ALA A 184 -0.11 -9.02 3.88
N ILE A 185 -0.60 -10.02 3.16
CA ILE A 185 0.22 -11.07 2.53
C ILE A 185 -0.16 -11.15 1.05
N SER A 186 0.81 -11.42 0.19
CA SER A 186 0.55 -11.64 -1.23
C SER A 186 -0.31 -12.89 -1.46
N ARG A 187 -1.03 -12.92 -2.56
CA ARG A 187 -1.96 -14.04 -2.87
C ARG A 187 -1.25 -15.39 -2.97
N ASP A 188 0.03 -15.44 -3.39
CA ASP A 188 0.86 -16.64 -3.40
C ASP A 188 1.46 -17.00 -2.03
N GLY A 189 1.24 -16.14 -1.02
CA GLY A 189 1.71 -16.35 0.35
C GLY A 189 3.22 -16.21 0.55
N GLN A 190 3.95 -15.61 -0.42
CA GLN A 190 5.41 -15.51 -0.36
C GLN A 190 5.90 -14.21 0.31
N PHE A 191 5.10 -13.14 0.25
CA PHE A 191 5.47 -11.82 0.72
C PHE A 191 4.49 -11.31 1.77
N VAL A 192 5.01 -10.81 2.89
CA VAL A 192 4.23 -10.06 3.89
C VAL A 192 4.64 -8.60 3.79
N VAL A 193 3.66 -7.70 3.76
CA VAL A 193 3.91 -6.25 3.75
C VAL A 193 3.31 -5.59 4.98
N GLY A 194 3.87 -4.45 5.36
CA GLY A 194 3.42 -3.73 6.54
C GLY A 194 4.31 -2.56 6.90
N SER A 195 4.66 -2.44 8.17
CA SER A 195 5.58 -1.40 8.64
C SER A 195 6.52 -1.93 9.73
N SER A 196 7.66 -1.28 9.88
CA SER A 196 8.60 -1.50 10.97
C SER A 196 9.23 -0.19 11.41
N ARG A 197 9.65 -0.12 12.66
CA ARG A 197 10.40 1.03 13.17
C ARG A 197 11.91 0.85 12.90
N SER A 198 12.52 1.93 12.40
CA SER A 198 13.97 2.04 12.23
C SER A 198 14.50 3.27 12.97
N SER A 199 15.79 3.56 12.83
CA SER A 199 16.39 4.81 13.32
C SER A 199 15.85 6.06 12.63
N LEU A 200 15.25 5.93 11.44
CA LEU A 200 14.69 7.04 10.66
C LEU A 200 13.23 7.33 11.03
N GLY A 201 12.49 6.34 11.53
CA GLY A 201 11.07 6.48 11.84
C GLY A 201 10.30 5.18 11.60
N THR A 202 9.05 5.29 11.18
CA THR A 202 8.23 4.14 10.78
C THR A 202 8.30 4.00 9.26
N GLU A 203 8.85 2.90 8.79
CA GLU A 203 9.01 2.63 7.37
C GLU A 203 8.07 1.53 6.89
N ALA A 204 7.55 1.68 5.67
CA ALA A 204 6.88 0.59 4.98
C ALA A 204 7.89 -0.52 4.69
N VAL A 205 7.47 -1.76 4.88
CA VAL A 205 8.35 -2.92 4.72
C VAL A 205 7.70 -4.02 3.88
N MET A 206 8.56 -4.82 3.26
CA MET A 206 8.25 -6.12 2.69
C MET A 206 9.14 -7.17 3.37
N TRP A 207 8.57 -8.32 3.63
CA TRP A 207 9.28 -9.49 4.12
C TRP A 207 9.07 -10.66 3.18
N SER A 208 10.12 -11.42 2.93
CA SER A 208 10.05 -12.74 2.32
C SER A 208 11.00 -13.70 3.03
N GLN A 209 10.81 -15.00 2.84
CA GLN A 209 11.72 -16.00 3.43
C GLN A 209 13.14 -15.88 2.89
N GLN A 210 13.32 -15.40 1.67
CA GLN A 210 14.63 -15.27 1.02
C GLN A 210 15.39 -14.03 1.47
N THR A 211 14.70 -12.90 1.62
CA THR A 211 15.33 -11.59 1.88
C THR A 211 15.27 -11.17 3.35
N GLY A 212 14.40 -11.81 4.16
CA GLY A 212 14.01 -11.24 5.44
C GLY A 212 13.20 -9.96 5.27
N ILE A 213 13.24 -9.09 6.29
CA ILE A 213 12.56 -7.79 6.25
C ILE A 213 13.41 -6.76 5.49
N VAL A 214 12.76 -6.02 4.57
CA VAL A 214 13.39 -5.00 3.73
C VAL A 214 12.54 -3.73 3.78
N ALA A 215 13.18 -2.57 3.99
CA ALA A 215 12.53 -1.28 3.90
C ALA A 215 12.22 -0.93 2.44
N LEU A 216 11.04 -0.34 2.20
CA LEU A 216 10.59 0.08 0.87
C LEU A 216 10.96 1.53 0.55
N GLY A 217 11.61 2.22 1.50
CA GLY A 217 11.86 3.66 1.41
C GLY A 217 10.71 4.50 1.93
N ASP A 218 10.74 5.79 1.64
CA ASP A 218 9.76 6.78 2.09
C ASP A 218 9.45 7.80 0.97
N LEU A 219 8.32 8.48 1.08
CA LEU A 219 8.00 9.61 0.21
C LEU A 219 8.80 10.85 0.60
N PRO A 220 9.31 11.63 -0.37
CA PRO A 220 10.12 12.79 -0.06
C PRO A 220 9.32 13.91 0.61
N GLY A 221 9.98 14.69 1.47
CA GLY A 221 9.49 15.96 2.00
C GLY A 221 8.67 15.88 3.29
N GLY A 222 8.55 14.73 3.93
CA GLY A 222 7.87 14.55 5.22
C GLY A 222 8.76 13.97 6.30
N ALA A 223 8.16 13.67 7.46
CA ALA A 223 8.78 12.79 8.44
C ALA A 223 8.69 11.35 7.93
N THR A 224 9.70 10.52 8.17
CA THR A 224 9.70 9.11 7.80
C THR A 224 8.55 8.37 8.50
N SER A 225 7.46 8.20 7.77
CA SER A 225 6.26 7.53 8.26
C SER A 225 5.49 6.95 7.08
N ALA A 226 5.66 5.65 6.87
CA ALA A 226 5.01 4.91 5.80
C ALA A 226 4.47 3.57 6.30
N LEU A 227 3.35 3.13 5.71
CA LEU A 227 2.71 1.84 5.95
C LEU A 227 2.30 1.22 4.62
N ALA A 228 2.79 0.02 4.34
CA ALA A 228 2.32 -0.80 3.22
C ALA A 228 1.01 -1.49 3.61
N ASN A 229 -0.05 -1.24 2.86
CA ASN A 229 -1.40 -1.74 3.15
C ASN A 229 -1.75 -3.00 2.36
N ALA A 230 -1.26 -3.13 1.14
CA ALA A 230 -1.55 -4.27 0.25
C ALA A 230 -0.42 -4.49 -0.75
N CYS A 231 -0.35 -5.71 -1.30
CA CYS A 231 0.58 -6.07 -2.37
C CYS A 231 -0.11 -6.93 -3.43
N SER A 232 0.37 -6.83 -4.67
CA SER A 232 -0.04 -7.65 -5.81
C SER A 232 0.46 -9.10 -5.68
N LEU A 233 0.07 -9.95 -6.60
CA LEU A 233 0.62 -11.30 -6.73
C LEU A 233 2.14 -11.22 -6.90
N GLY A 234 2.88 -12.01 -6.10
CA GLY A 234 4.34 -12.02 -6.14
C GLY A 234 5.01 -10.75 -5.58
N GLY A 235 4.28 -9.86 -4.89
CA GLY A 235 4.86 -8.67 -4.26
C GLY A 235 5.45 -7.64 -5.23
N GLN A 236 5.13 -7.70 -6.52
CA GLN A 236 5.70 -6.81 -7.55
C GLN A 236 5.28 -5.36 -7.39
N VAL A 237 4.04 -5.14 -6.96
CA VAL A 237 3.50 -3.82 -6.64
C VAL A 237 3.01 -3.80 -5.21
N ILE A 238 3.44 -2.82 -4.45
CA ILE A 238 3.02 -2.60 -3.07
C ILE A 238 2.41 -1.21 -2.99
N VAL A 239 1.28 -1.10 -2.30
CA VAL A 239 0.59 0.18 -2.14
C VAL A 239 0.35 0.48 -0.67
N GLY A 240 0.24 1.77 -0.36
CA GLY A 240 0.06 2.16 1.03
C GLY A 240 -0.13 3.65 1.25
N THR A 241 0.29 4.07 2.43
CA THR A 241 0.23 5.46 2.88
C THR A 241 1.63 5.88 3.32
N GLY A 242 2.11 7.00 2.80
CA GLY A 242 3.35 7.66 3.23
C GLY A 242 3.08 9.10 3.61
N THR A 243 4.02 9.72 4.32
CA THR A 243 3.88 11.11 4.79
C THR A 243 4.78 12.03 3.96
N THR A 244 4.20 13.11 3.47
CA THR A 244 4.91 14.22 2.80
C THR A 244 4.72 15.52 3.58
N ALA A 245 5.32 16.62 3.13
CA ALA A 245 5.05 17.95 3.70
C ALA A 245 3.56 18.35 3.60
N ALA A 246 2.81 17.79 2.64
CA ALA A 246 1.37 18.01 2.49
C ALA A 246 0.50 17.06 3.36
N GLY A 247 1.13 16.20 4.17
CA GLY A 247 0.48 15.19 5.01
C GLY A 247 0.49 13.81 4.37
N ASN A 248 -0.45 12.96 4.78
CA ASN A 248 -0.51 11.60 4.26
C ASN A 248 -0.90 11.56 2.78
N GLU A 249 -0.23 10.74 2.00
CA GLU A 249 -0.48 10.52 0.58
C GLU A 249 -0.40 9.04 0.23
N ALA A 250 -1.18 8.64 -0.78
CA ALA A 250 -1.13 7.29 -1.31
C ALA A 250 0.19 7.08 -2.07
N PHE A 251 0.86 5.98 -1.80
CA PHE A 251 2.03 5.56 -2.56
C PHE A 251 1.79 4.28 -3.35
N VAL A 252 2.57 4.12 -4.39
CA VAL A 252 2.82 2.87 -5.11
C VAL A 252 4.32 2.62 -5.11
N TRP A 253 4.71 1.38 -4.89
CA TRP A 253 6.10 0.93 -4.89
C TRP A 253 6.27 -0.26 -5.82
N SER A 254 7.38 -0.31 -6.53
CA SER A 254 7.88 -1.50 -7.21
C SER A 254 9.39 -1.59 -7.01
N ALA A 255 9.98 -2.78 -7.24
CA ALA A 255 11.43 -2.96 -7.13
C ALA A 255 12.21 -2.09 -8.14
N VAL A 256 11.58 -1.73 -9.25
CA VAL A 256 12.17 -0.91 -10.32
C VAL A 256 12.05 0.59 -10.02
N SER A 257 10.87 1.02 -9.57
CA SER A 257 10.58 2.46 -9.39
C SER A 257 10.87 3.00 -7.99
N GLY A 258 11.07 2.11 -6.99
CA GLY A 258 11.03 2.53 -5.59
C GLY A 258 9.65 3.04 -5.17
N MET A 259 9.59 3.77 -4.05
CA MET A 259 8.35 4.37 -3.54
C MET A 259 8.07 5.70 -4.24
N ARG A 260 6.86 5.80 -4.82
CA ARG A 260 6.40 6.99 -5.55
C ARG A 260 4.99 7.38 -5.11
N ARG A 261 4.68 8.67 -5.15
CA ARG A 261 3.31 9.13 -4.96
C ARG A 261 2.42 8.59 -6.08
N LEU A 262 1.30 7.98 -5.71
CA LEU A 262 0.35 7.46 -6.71
C LEU A 262 -0.16 8.56 -7.64
N ALA A 263 -0.33 9.78 -7.14
CA ALA A 263 -0.77 10.91 -7.94
C ALA A 263 0.21 11.26 -9.07
N ASP A 264 1.53 11.19 -8.80
CA ASP A 264 2.56 11.49 -9.80
C ASP A 264 2.59 10.41 -10.88
N VAL A 265 2.50 9.13 -10.49
CA VAL A 265 2.45 8.01 -11.45
C VAL A 265 1.22 8.10 -12.34
N LEU A 266 0.06 8.48 -11.79
CA LEU A 266 -1.16 8.69 -12.58
C LEU A 266 -1.02 9.86 -13.56
N ALA A 267 -0.39 10.97 -13.12
CA ALA A 267 -0.15 12.13 -13.97
C ALA A 267 0.79 11.80 -15.14
N GLU A 268 1.88 11.06 -14.89
CA GLU A 268 2.83 10.60 -15.92
C GLU A 268 2.18 9.68 -16.98
N GLN A 269 1.19 8.90 -16.55
CA GLN A 269 0.44 8.03 -17.45
C GLN A 269 -0.78 8.74 -18.09
N ASN A 270 -0.87 10.07 -17.95
CA ASN A 270 -1.98 10.89 -18.46
C ASN A 270 -3.37 10.36 -18.02
N ALA A 271 -3.46 9.79 -16.83
CA ALA A 271 -4.69 9.26 -16.30
C ALA A 271 -5.74 10.36 -16.18
N THR A 272 -6.92 10.10 -16.70
CA THR A 272 -8.04 11.04 -16.67
C THR A 272 -8.95 10.78 -15.48
N GLY A 273 -9.75 11.81 -15.09
CA GLY A 273 -10.78 11.67 -14.06
C GLY A 273 -10.31 11.89 -12.62
N LEU A 274 -9.04 12.29 -12.40
CA LEU A 274 -8.57 12.78 -11.11
C LEU A 274 -8.74 14.31 -11.08
N PRO A 275 -9.74 14.85 -10.34
CA PRO A 275 -9.92 16.30 -10.27
C PRO A 275 -8.82 16.95 -9.41
N ASP A 276 -8.41 18.18 -9.74
CA ASP A 276 -7.40 18.95 -9.01
C ASP A 276 -7.73 19.17 -7.52
N TRP A 277 -9.02 19.15 -7.19
CA TRP A 277 -9.50 19.31 -5.81
C TRP A 277 -9.49 18.01 -5.00
N PHE A 278 -9.13 16.85 -5.60
CA PHE A 278 -9.14 15.57 -4.91
C PHE A 278 -7.72 15.09 -4.63
N ARG A 279 -7.41 14.83 -3.37
CA ARG A 279 -6.10 14.33 -2.93
C ARG A 279 -6.18 12.88 -2.54
N LEU A 280 -5.34 12.04 -3.14
CA LEU A 280 -5.20 10.62 -2.82
C LEU A 280 -4.44 10.47 -1.51
N ARG A 281 -5.12 10.05 -0.44
CA ARG A 281 -4.54 10.01 0.92
C ARG A 281 -3.96 8.66 1.31
N SER A 282 -4.58 7.58 0.85
CA SER A 282 -4.18 6.22 1.18
C SER A 282 -4.59 5.28 0.06
N ALA A 283 -3.71 4.40 -0.35
CA ALA A 283 -4.04 3.24 -1.16
C ALA A 283 -4.19 2.02 -0.22
N THR A 284 -5.33 1.34 -0.30
CA THR A 284 -5.70 0.27 0.65
C THR A 284 -5.81 -1.10 0.02
N ALA A 285 -5.89 -1.17 -1.30
CA ALA A 285 -5.97 -2.42 -2.05
C ALA A 285 -5.31 -2.27 -3.43
N VAL A 286 -4.80 -3.38 -3.95
CA VAL A 286 -4.24 -3.50 -5.29
C VAL A 286 -4.66 -4.85 -5.88
N SER A 287 -4.93 -4.87 -7.19
CA SER A 287 -5.24 -6.10 -7.93
C SER A 287 -4.03 -7.03 -8.05
N ALA A 288 -4.27 -8.29 -8.41
CA ALA A 288 -3.22 -9.28 -8.55
C ALA A 288 -2.16 -8.89 -9.60
N ASP A 289 -2.58 -8.23 -10.68
CA ASP A 289 -1.70 -7.72 -11.74
C ASP A 289 -0.98 -6.40 -11.39
N GLY A 290 -1.32 -5.78 -10.24
CA GLY A 290 -0.75 -4.51 -9.80
C GLY A 290 -1.32 -3.26 -10.48
N LEU A 291 -2.24 -3.39 -11.44
CA LEU A 291 -2.69 -2.29 -12.28
C LEU A 291 -3.91 -1.55 -11.75
N THR A 292 -4.75 -2.20 -10.95
CA THR A 292 -5.92 -1.54 -10.34
C THR A 292 -5.65 -1.29 -8.85
N ILE A 293 -5.71 -0.03 -8.45
CA ILE A 293 -5.47 0.41 -7.08
C ILE A 293 -6.74 1.07 -6.54
N ALA A 294 -7.11 0.73 -5.32
CA ALA A 294 -8.23 1.37 -4.64
C ALA A 294 -7.78 1.99 -3.32
N GLY A 295 -8.48 3.04 -2.92
CA GLY A 295 -8.13 3.71 -1.68
C GLY A 295 -9.08 4.82 -1.30
N THR A 296 -8.62 5.67 -0.40
CA THR A 296 -9.37 6.84 0.08
C THR A 296 -8.60 8.12 -0.16
N GLY A 297 -9.34 9.16 -0.45
CA GLY A 297 -8.83 10.49 -0.63
C GLY A 297 -9.72 11.52 0.04
N VAL A 298 -9.37 12.76 -0.08
CA VAL A 298 -10.09 13.89 0.52
C VAL A 298 -10.34 14.97 -0.51
N SER A 299 -11.54 15.53 -0.50
CA SER A 299 -11.86 16.74 -1.25
C SER A 299 -11.18 17.94 -0.58
N ALA A 300 -10.32 18.64 -1.29
CA ALA A 300 -9.71 19.88 -0.81
C ALA A 300 -10.73 21.01 -0.63
N GLN A 301 -11.90 20.92 -1.31
CA GLN A 301 -12.96 21.93 -1.24
C GLN A 301 -13.86 21.75 -0.01
N THR A 302 -14.20 20.50 0.32
CA THR A 302 -15.20 20.20 1.36
C THR A 302 -14.64 19.45 2.56
N GLY A 303 -13.41 18.92 2.48
CA GLY A 303 -12.85 18.03 3.49
C GLY A 303 -13.49 16.62 3.50
N ALA A 304 -14.43 16.33 2.62
CA ALA A 304 -15.10 15.05 2.57
C ALA A 304 -14.14 13.92 2.17
N GLN A 305 -14.22 12.80 2.87
CA GLN A 305 -13.50 11.58 2.49
C GLN A 305 -14.28 10.85 1.41
N LEU A 306 -13.61 10.46 0.37
CA LEU A 306 -14.16 9.75 -0.78
C LEU A 306 -13.27 8.55 -1.12
N ALA A 307 -13.89 7.47 -1.60
CA ALA A 307 -13.16 6.36 -2.17
C ALA A 307 -12.75 6.68 -3.61
N TYR A 308 -11.63 6.09 -4.04
CA TYR A 308 -11.20 6.14 -5.43
C TYR A 308 -10.82 4.75 -5.96
N ARG A 309 -10.87 4.63 -7.26
CA ARG A 309 -10.28 3.53 -8.04
C ARG A 309 -9.37 4.16 -9.09
N ALA A 310 -8.11 3.84 -9.04
CA ALA A 310 -7.12 4.20 -10.03
C ALA A 310 -6.77 2.97 -10.88
N VAL A 311 -6.62 3.17 -12.18
CA VAL A 311 -6.17 2.12 -13.11
C VAL A 311 -4.92 2.64 -13.80
N LEU A 312 -3.83 1.91 -13.63
CA LEU A 312 -2.56 2.16 -14.30
C LEU A 312 -2.58 1.47 -15.66
N GLU A 313 -2.06 2.12 -16.68
CA GLU A 313 -1.88 1.52 -18.02
C GLU A 313 -0.74 0.50 -18.01
N ARG A 314 0.29 0.76 -17.20
CA ARG A 314 1.46 -0.10 -17.00
C ARG A 314 1.97 0.03 -15.57
N LEU A 315 2.83 -0.89 -15.16
CA LEU A 315 3.53 -0.78 -13.87
C LEU A 315 4.38 0.50 -13.86
N PRO A 316 4.59 1.11 -12.67
CA PRO A 316 5.38 2.33 -12.57
C PRO A 316 6.79 2.13 -13.12
N ASP A 317 7.18 2.95 -14.06
CA ASP A 317 8.57 3.06 -14.48
C ASP A 317 9.43 3.64 -13.35
N PRO A 318 10.75 3.44 -13.36
CA PRO A 318 11.62 4.19 -12.48
C PRO A 318 11.35 5.69 -12.68
N PRO A 319 11.44 6.51 -11.61
CA PRO A 319 11.38 7.94 -11.79
C PRO A 319 12.42 8.33 -12.83
N PRO A 320 12.14 9.30 -13.70
CA PRO A 320 13.20 9.83 -14.56
C PRO A 320 14.39 10.15 -13.66
N PRO A 321 15.59 9.75 -14.04
CA PRO A 321 16.77 10.07 -13.25
C PRO A 321 16.74 11.58 -12.97
N PRO A 322 17.09 12.04 -11.75
CA PRO A 322 17.20 13.45 -11.50
C PRO A 322 18.13 14.05 -12.55
N PRO A 323 17.84 15.24 -13.06
CA PRO A 323 18.77 15.91 -13.96
C PRO A 323 20.14 15.88 -13.29
N CYS A 324 21.09 15.19 -13.87
CA CYS A 324 22.33 14.79 -13.18
C CYS A 324 23.18 15.98 -12.78
N SER A 325 23.19 17.02 -13.56
CA SER A 325 23.98 18.22 -13.30
C SER A 325 23.76 19.28 -14.38
N LEU A 326 24.35 20.43 -14.23
CA LEU A 326 24.45 21.44 -15.29
C LEU A 326 25.12 20.90 -16.56
N GLY A 327 25.83 19.78 -16.49
CA GLY A 327 26.51 19.18 -17.61
C GLY A 327 25.68 18.16 -18.42
N ASP A 328 24.53 17.69 -17.90
CA ASP A 328 23.59 16.81 -18.61
C ASP A 328 22.70 17.70 -19.51
N ILE A 329 23.04 17.82 -20.76
CA ILE A 329 22.41 18.77 -21.69
C ILE A 329 21.74 18.11 -22.89
N VAL A 330 22.04 16.84 -23.17
CA VAL A 330 21.43 16.06 -24.25
C VAL A 330 21.13 14.63 -23.80
N GLY A 331 20.33 13.92 -24.56
CA GLY A 331 20.09 12.49 -24.35
C GLY A 331 21.14 11.60 -25.00
N GLY A 332 21.04 10.30 -24.77
CA GLY A 332 21.98 9.29 -25.31
C GLY A 332 22.07 9.24 -26.83
N ASP A 333 21.15 9.87 -27.55
CA ASP A 333 21.18 10.08 -29.02
C ASP A 333 21.90 11.39 -29.40
N GLY A 334 22.42 12.15 -28.45
CA GLY A 334 23.09 13.43 -28.65
C GLY A 334 22.17 14.61 -28.94
N ASN A 335 20.87 14.49 -28.68
CA ASN A 335 19.86 15.53 -28.84
C ASN A 335 19.13 15.82 -27.52
N PRO A 336 18.66 17.08 -27.30
CA PRO A 336 17.77 17.35 -26.17
C PRO A 336 16.46 16.53 -26.29
N PRO A 337 15.79 16.15 -25.20
CA PRO A 337 16.09 16.55 -23.80
C PRO A 337 17.18 15.73 -23.13
N GLN A 338 17.59 16.16 -21.95
CA GLN A 338 18.48 15.48 -21.00
C GLN A 338 17.96 14.08 -20.67
N ASP A 339 18.84 13.11 -20.46
CA ASP A 339 18.49 11.73 -20.14
C ASP A 339 18.86 11.29 -18.71
N GLY A 340 19.44 12.19 -17.95
CA GLY A 340 19.87 11.94 -16.58
C GLY A 340 21.20 11.19 -16.47
N GLN A 341 21.93 11.05 -17.57
CA GLN A 341 23.28 10.49 -17.60
C GLN A 341 24.26 11.56 -18.09
N LEU A 342 25.43 11.59 -17.51
CA LEU A 342 26.49 12.48 -17.90
C LEU A 342 27.53 11.69 -18.68
N ASP A 343 27.48 11.77 -20.00
CA ASP A 343 28.31 10.94 -20.87
C ASP A 343 29.03 11.71 -21.97
N GLY A 344 29.62 10.97 -22.90
CA GLY A 344 30.36 11.57 -24.02
C GLY A 344 29.50 12.38 -24.98
N ASN A 345 28.20 12.16 -25.04
CA ASN A 345 27.28 12.91 -25.89
C ASN A 345 27.09 14.32 -25.34
N ASP A 346 26.94 14.47 -24.01
CA ASP A 346 26.90 15.78 -23.34
C ASP A 346 28.17 16.56 -23.57
N PHE A 347 29.32 15.90 -23.45
CA PHE A 347 30.60 16.53 -23.66
C PHE A 347 30.72 17.07 -25.09
N VAL A 348 30.37 16.28 -26.08
CA VAL A 348 30.40 16.67 -27.50
C VAL A 348 29.38 17.77 -27.80
N ALA A 349 28.16 17.63 -27.27
CA ALA A 349 27.10 18.63 -27.46
C ALA A 349 27.47 19.97 -26.83
N PHE A 350 28.05 19.96 -25.63
CA PHE A 350 28.54 21.17 -24.98
C PHE A 350 29.63 21.84 -25.79
N LEU A 351 30.66 21.11 -26.23
CA LEU A 351 31.75 21.70 -26.99
C LEU A 351 31.26 22.30 -28.31
N ASN A 352 30.33 21.66 -28.99
CA ASN A 352 29.74 22.17 -30.23
C ASN A 352 28.93 23.46 -29.98
N ALA A 353 28.11 23.47 -28.92
CA ALA A 353 27.30 24.62 -28.53
C ALA A 353 28.20 25.78 -28.06
N PHE A 354 29.22 25.51 -27.25
CA PHE A 354 30.16 26.48 -26.74
C PHE A 354 30.96 27.11 -27.89
N GLY A 355 31.51 26.30 -28.78
CA GLY A 355 32.23 26.78 -29.97
C GLY A 355 31.41 27.62 -30.94
N GLY A 356 30.10 27.37 -31.00
CA GLY A 356 29.10 28.09 -31.78
C GLY A 356 28.44 29.28 -31.07
N GLY A 357 28.72 29.50 -29.79
CA GLY A 357 28.05 30.52 -28.97
C GLY A 357 26.54 30.25 -28.79
N ALA A 358 26.13 28.99 -28.81
CA ALA A 358 24.73 28.63 -28.70
C ALA A 358 24.29 28.58 -27.22
N LEU A 359 23.11 29.10 -26.89
CA LEU A 359 22.54 29.17 -25.54
C LEU A 359 22.41 27.81 -24.82
N LEU A 360 22.54 26.71 -25.52
CA LEU A 360 22.63 25.36 -24.91
C LEU A 360 23.85 25.23 -23.98
N ALA A 361 24.91 25.99 -24.24
CA ALA A 361 26.13 26.02 -23.43
C ALA A 361 26.18 27.19 -22.43
N ASP A 362 25.13 27.99 -22.32
CA ASP A 362 24.96 29.02 -21.30
C ASP A 362 24.39 28.39 -20.03
N LEU A 363 25.25 28.01 -19.11
CA LEU A 363 24.92 27.23 -17.91
C LEU A 363 24.88 28.07 -16.62
N VAL A 364 25.65 29.13 -16.57
CA VAL A 364 25.83 29.99 -15.38
C VAL A 364 25.90 31.46 -15.76
N GLY A 365 25.75 32.34 -14.77
CA GLY A 365 25.96 33.78 -14.96
C GLY A 365 27.42 34.17 -14.91
N GLY A 366 27.69 35.45 -15.15
CA GLY A 366 29.01 36.02 -15.15
C GLY A 366 29.78 35.93 -13.81
N ASP A 367 29.08 35.54 -12.71
CA ASP A 367 29.64 35.21 -11.41
C ASP A 367 30.00 33.72 -11.24
N GLY A 368 29.76 32.90 -12.25
CA GLY A 368 29.98 31.44 -12.26
C GLY A 368 28.93 30.64 -11.52
N ASN A 369 27.76 31.22 -11.20
CA ASN A 369 26.65 30.54 -10.53
C ASN A 369 25.38 30.58 -11.41
N PRO A 370 24.50 29.54 -11.31
CA PRO A 370 23.17 29.60 -11.94
C PRO A 370 22.32 30.76 -11.41
N PRO A 371 21.40 31.33 -12.21
CA PRO A 371 21.03 30.90 -13.56
C PRO A 371 21.95 31.44 -14.67
N ALA A 372 21.80 30.88 -15.89
CA ALA A 372 22.35 31.37 -17.13
C ALA A 372 22.05 32.87 -17.39
N ASP A 373 22.96 33.60 -18.01
CA ASP A 373 22.85 35.06 -18.19
C ASP A 373 22.68 35.50 -19.65
N GLY A 374 22.59 34.58 -20.57
CA GLY A 374 22.44 34.81 -22.01
C GLY A 374 23.76 34.99 -22.75
N SER A 375 24.89 34.76 -22.08
CA SER A 375 26.24 34.88 -22.65
C SER A 375 27.01 33.59 -22.45
N VAL A 376 27.54 33.00 -23.52
CA VAL A 376 28.38 31.79 -23.44
C VAL A 376 29.85 32.22 -23.27
N ASP A 377 30.41 31.98 -22.10
CA ASP A 377 31.78 32.42 -21.74
C ASP A 377 32.60 31.35 -20.98
N GLY A 378 33.76 31.77 -20.44
CA GLY A 378 34.64 30.86 -19.70
C GLY A 378 34.09 30.36 -18.38
N ASN A 379 33.07 31.00 -17.79
CA ASN A 379 32.43 30.55 -16.59
C ASN A 379 31.55 29.32 -16.89
N ASP A 380 30.81 29.30 -18.03
CA ASP A 380 30.05 28.17 -18.49
C ASP A 380 30.92 26.95 -18.76
N PHE A 381 32.08 27.19 -19.42
CA PHE A 381 33.02 26.11 -19.68
C PHE A 381 33.55 25.51 -18.37
N THR A 382 33.87 26.35 -17.40
CA THR A 382 34.35 25.92 -16.07
C THR A 382 33.25 25.18 -15.32
N ALA A 383 32.01 25.68 -15.33
CA ALA A 383 30.86 25.07 -14.72
C ALA A 383 30.56 23.68 -15.31
N PHE A 384 30.58 23.56 -16.65
CA PHE A 384 30.44 22.30 -17.33
C PHE A 384 31.49 21.27 -16.92
N LEU A 385 32.80 21.66 -16.96
CA LEU A 385 33.88 20.75 -16.58
C LEU A 385 33.78 20.29 -15.11
N ASN A 386 33.38 21.17 -14.22
CA ASN A 386 33.18 20.82 -12.80
C ASN A 386 32.01 19.84 -12.64
N ALA A 387 30.89 20.09 -13.31
CA ALA A 387 29.74 19.21 -13.30
C ALA A 387 30.08 17.86 -13.94
N PHE A 388 30.75 17.86 -15.10
CA PHE A 388 31.16 16.65 -15.81
C PHE A 388 32.18 15.82 -14.99
N GLY A 389 33.09 16.48 -14.29
CA GLY A 389 34.07 15.83 -13.43
C GLY A 389 33.48 15.26 -12.12
N ALA A 390 32.40 15.86 -11.63
CA ALA A 390 31.69 15.35 -10.44
C ALA A 390 30.87 14.07 -10.74
N GLY A 391 30.45 13.89 -11.98
CA GLY A 391 29.63 12.77 -12.41
C GLY A 391 28.16 12.88 -11.92
N CYS A 392 27.38 11.86 -12.21
CA CYS A 392 26.01 11.71 -11.72
C CYS A 392 25.93 10.84 -10.47
#